data_b8611c634d793e7522b473f83ed7076d
#
_entry.id   b8611c634d793e7522b473f83ed7076d
#
_cell.length_a   1.000
_cell.length_b   1.000
_cell.length_c   1.000
_cell.angle_alpha   90.00
_cell.angle_beta   90.00
_cell.angle_gamma   90.00
#
_symmetry.space_group_name_H-M   'P 1'
#
loop_
_entity.id
_entity.type
_entity.pdbx_description
1 polymer ?
#
loop_
_entity_poly.entity_id
_entity_poly.type
_entity_poly.pdbx_seq_one_letter_code
_entity_poly.pdbx_strand_id
1 'polypeptide(L)'
;MSIDRLLGGGVRTGMVTDIYGQSGAGKSQLCFMLCANYAKYSKQEEVIMFIDTVGTFRPERISEIAGSGRSNNILNKIIIVRALSTYDQINAIKRIPEINTRLVIIDTATSLFSDEFKGATRHLALMNHLHELSLAAINFDCAIVITNMVRNIPVITTLADQVGHNLTTTIKTTINSSQQREFMGTSVSIYAHMKLKLEIINLEKSLFMASLTQPPRKDQVHFTITSKGISDISDCS
;
A
#
# COMPACT_ATOMS: atom_id res chain seq x y z
N MET A 1 -14.49 -2.45 -11.34
CA MET A 1 -13.13 -3.06 -11.45
C MET A 1 -13.07 -4.32 -10.60
N SER A 2 -12.34 -5.36 -11.00
CA SER A 2 -12.24 -6.61 -10.22
C SER A 2 -11.61 -6.41 -8.84
N ILE A 3 -10.68 -5.47 -8.71
CA ILE A 3 -10.09 -5.09 -7.40
C ILE A 3 -11.15 -4.49 -6.46
N ASP A 4 -12.07 -3.66 -6.95
CA ASP A 4 -13.16 -3.13 -6.11
C ASP A 4 -14.04 -4.25 -5.58
N ARG A 5 -14.36 -5.23 -6.43
CA ARG A 5 -15.13 -6.42 -6.02
C ARG A 5 -14.38 -7.24 -4.97
N LEU A 6 -13.05 -7.41 -5.14
CA LEU A 6 -12.20 -8.09 -4.17
C LEU A 6 -12.23 -7.36 -2.81
N LEU A 7 -12.23 -6.02 -2.81
CA LEU A 7 -12.35 -5.17 -1.63
C LEU A 7 -13.80 -5.06 -1.10
N GLY A 8 -14.77 -5.72 -1.75
CA GLY A 8 -16.18 -5.67 -1.36
C GLY A 8 -16.86 -4.34 -1.65
N GLY A 9 -16.46 -3.69 -2.74
CA GLY A 9 -17.02 -2.40 -3.22
C GLY A 9 -16.01 -1.26 -3.26
N GLY A 10 -14.73 -1.53 -3.01
CA GLY A 10 -13.65 -0.55 -3.01
C GLY A 10 -13.15 -0.19 -1.60
N VAL A 11 -12.35 0.86 -1.49
CA VAL A 11 -11.87 1.39 -0.20
C VAL A 11 -13.02 2.06 0.54
N ARG A 12 -13.07 1.90 1.86
CA ARG A 12 -14.20 2.36 2.68
C ARG A 12 -13.77 3.42 3.68
N THR A 13 -14.65 4.38 3.93
CA THR A 13 -14.48 5.34 5.03
C THR A 13 -14.51 4.62 6.38
N GLY A 14 -13.89 5.21 7.39
CA GLY A 14 -13.73 4.61 8.71
C GLY A 14 -12.72 3.47 8.77
N MET A 15 -12.01 3.18 7.67
CA MET A 15 -11.10 2.05 7.58
C MET A 15 -9.71 2.44 7.06
N VAL A 16 -8.71 1.68 7.52
CA VAL A 16 -7.34 1.69 6.98
C VAL A 16 -7.19 0.49 6.04
N THR A 17 -6.85 0.75 4.78
CA THR A 17 -6.53 -0.27 3.76
C THR A 17 -5.05 -0.22 3.46
N ASP A 18 -4.35 -1.34 3.65
CA ASP A 18 -2.94 -1.51 3.30
C ASP A 18 -2.81 -2.19 1.94
N ILE A 19 -2.07 -1.55 1.02
CA ILE A 19 -1.72 -2.08 -0.29
C ILE A 19 -0.24 -2.41 -0.27
N TYR A 20 0.13 -3.68 -0.29
CA TYR A 20 1.52 -4.07 -0.20
C TYR A 20 1.96 -4.98 -1.33
N GLY A 21 3.25 -5.03 -1.58
CA GLY A 21 3.85 -5.83 -2.64
C GLY A 21 5.23 -5.31 -3.03
N GLN A 22 5.89 -6.04 -3.91
CA GLN A 22 7.22 -5.67 -4.40
C GLN A 22 7.22 -4.34 -5.18
N SER A 23 8.41 -3.76 -5.36
CA SER A 23 8.56 -2.57 -6.20
C SER A 23 8.08 -2.90 -7.63
N GLY A 24 7.38 -1.98 -8.27
CA GLY A 24 6.80 -2.20 -9.61
C GLY A 24 5.50 -2.99 -9.65
N ALA A 25 4.97 -3.50 -8.52
CA ALA A 25 3.70 -4.27 -8.50
C ALA A 25 2.43 -3.42 -8.69
N GLY A 26 2.55 -2.10 -8.90
CA GLY A 26 1.41 -1.24 -9.21
C GLY A 26 0.78 -0.53 -8.01
N LYS A 27 1.40 -0.53 -6.81
CA LYS A 27 0.87 0.12 -5.61
C LYS A 27 0.53 1.60 -5.84
N SER A 28 1.51 2.40 -6.26
CA SER A 28 1.32 3.83 -6.56
C SER A 28 0.35 4.05 -7.72
N GLN A 29 0.31 3.15 -8.72
CA GLN A 29 -0.67 3.21 -9.82
C GLN A 29 -2.10 3.04 -9.30
N LEU A 30 -2.31 2.12 -8.36
CA LEU A 30 -3.62 1.95 -7.72
C LEU A 30 -3.99 3.19 -6.91
N CYS A 31 -3.04 3.81 -6.19
CA CYS A 31 -3.25 5.07 -5.48
C CYS A 31 -3.65 6.21 -6.42
N PHE A 32 -2.97 6.36 -7.57
CA PHE A 32 -3.33 7.39 -8.56
C PHE A 32 -4.71 7.15 -9.18
N MET A 33 -5.06 5.89 -9.42
CA MET A 33 -6.39 5.53 -9.90
C MET A 33 -7.48 5.83 -8.86
N LEU A 34 -7.22 5.57 -7.58
CA LEU A 34 -8.11 5.96 -6.48
C LEU A 34 -8.31 7.49 -6.45
N CYS A 35 -7.23 8.27 -6.59
CA CYS A 35 -7.32 9.73 -6.69
C CYS A 35 -8.20 10.17 -7.86
N ALA A 36 -7.92 9.66 -9.07
CA ALA A 36 -8.65 10.04 -10.27
C ALA A 36 -10.15 9.66 -10.17
N ASN A 37 -10.44 8.46 -9.69
CA ASN A 37 -11.81 7.98 -9.53
C ASN A 37 -12.56 8.75 -8.44
N TYR A 38 -11.93 8.93 -7.26
CA TYR A 38 -12.57 9.68 -6.18
C TYR A 38 -12.86 11.12 -6.59
N ALA A 39 -11.89 11.84 -7.15
CA ALA A 39 -12.06 13.23 -7.55
C ALA A 39 -13.14 13.42 -8.64
N LYS A 40 -13.37 12.40 -9.48
CA LYS A 40 -14.41 12.40 -10.51
C LYS A 40 -15.82 12.36 -9.95
N TYR A 41 -16.02 11.65 -8.83
CA TYR A 41 -17.35 11.39 -8.27
C TYR A 41 -17.61 12.10 -6.93
N SER A 42 -16.55 12.66 -6.30
CA SER A 42 -16.66 13.38 -5.04
C SER A 42 -17.35 14.74 -5.20
N LYS A 43 -17.91 15.25 -4.10
CA LYS A 43 -18.49 16.61 -4.05
C LYS A 43 -17.41 17.66 -4.36
N GLN A 44 -17.84 18.85 -4.78
CA GLN A 44 -16.90 19.90 -5.21
C GLN A 44 -15.94 20.31 -4.07
N GLU A 45 -16.42 20.34 -2.84
CA GLU A 45 -15.68 20.78 -1.66
C GLU A 45 -14.81 19.67 -1.02
N GLU A 46 -14.97 18.42 -1.46
CA GLU A 46 -14.20 17.32 -0.93
C GLU A 46 -12.85 17.24 -1.61
N VAL A 47 -11.80 17.08 -0.80
CA VAL A 47 -10.43 16.96 -1.27
C VAL A 47 -9.81 15.61 -0.91
N ILE A 48 -8.74 15.29 -1.58
CA ILE A 48 -7.89 14.13 -1.32
C ILE A 48 -6.61 14.62 -0.68
N MET A 49 -6.17 14.02 0.41
CA MET A 49 -4.82 14.25 0.94
C MET A 49 -3.90 13.13 0.47
N PHE A 50 -2.87 13.47 -0.28
CA PHE A 50 -1.83 12.54 -0.72
C PHE A 50 -0.51 12.87 -0.01
N ILE A 51 -0.06 11.98 0.87
CA ILE A 51 1.21 12.10 1.60
C ILE A 51 2.25 11.26 0.85
N ASP A 52 3.18 11.95 0.19
CA ASP A 52 4.26 11.33 -0.59
C ASP A 52 5.55 11.32 0.24
N THR A 53 6.00 10.13 0.65
CA THR A 53 7.20 9.94 1.48
C THR A 53 8.44 9.55 0.67
N VAL A 54 8.26 9.12 -0.59
CA VAL A 54 9.34 8.59 -1.43
C VAL A 54 9.57 9.35 -2.73
N GLY A 55 8.74 10.39 -3.04
CA GLY A 55 8.89 11.21 -4.23
C GLY A 55 8.36 10.60 -5.51
N THR A 56 7.34 9.77 -5.37
CA THR A 56 6.77 9.04 -6.51
C THR A 56 5.48 9.63 -7.05
N PHE A 57 4.98 10.70 -6.45
CA PHE A 57 3.77 11.37 -6.94
C PHE A 57 3.95 11.89 -8.36
N ARG A 58 3.00 11.58 -9.24
CA ARG A 58 3.02 11.97 -10.66
C ARG A 58 1.64 12.53 -11.05
N PRO A 59 1.46 13.86 -11.03
CA PRO A 59 0.19 14.49 -11.42
C PRO A 59 -0.17 14.21 -12.86
N GLU A 60 0.82 14.09 -13.76
CA GLU A 60 0.63 13.75 -15.17
C GLU A 60 -0.07 12.39 -15.30
N ARG A 61 0.32 11.44 -14.46
CA ARG A 61 -0.26 10.10 -14.47
C ARG A 61 -1.72 10.09 -14.04
N ILE A 62 -2.08 10.91 -13.05
CA ILE A 62 -3.48 11.07 -12.62
C ILE A 62 -4.29 11.71 -13.75
N SER A 63 -3.71 12.70 -14.45
CA SER A 63 -4.33 13.36 -15.60
C SER A 63 -4.59 12.40 -16.76
N GLU A 64 -3.63 11.52 -17.07
CA GLU A 64 -3.79 10.47 -18.10
C GLU A 64 -4.94 9.51 -17.75
N ILE A 65 -5.00 9.06 -16.50
CA ILE A 65 -6.07 8.16 -16.01
C ILE A 65 -7.43 8.85 -16.07
N ALA A 66 -7.48 10.13 -15.74
CA ALA A 66 -8.71 10.93 -15.75
C ALA A 66 -9.28 11.17 -17.16
N GLY A 67 -8.40 11.20 -18.15
CA GLY A 67 -8.73 11.50 -19.56
C GLY A 67 -8.83 12.98 -19.89
N SER A 68 -8.85 13.27 -21.19
CA SER A 68 -8.85 14.65 -21.73
C SER A 68 -10.04 15.46 -21.24
N GLY A 69 -9.79 16.71 -20.84
CA GLY A 69 -10.81 17.69 -20.47
C GLY A 69 -11.24 17.71 -19.00
N ARG A 70 -10.75 16.80 -18.17
CA ARG A 70 -11.11 16.73 -16.73
C ARG A 70 -9.92 16.89 -15.78
N SER A 71 -8.70 16.85 -16.29
CA SER A 71 -7.48 16.76 -15.49
C SER A 71 -7.31 17.92 -14.50
N ASN A 72 -7.53 19.16 -14.91
CA ASN A 72 -7.38 20.32 -14.01
C ASN A 72 -8.34 20.28 -12.83
N ASN A 73 -9.61 19.93 -13.05
CA ASN A 73 -10.60 19.84 -11.98
C ASN A 73 -10.25 18.73 -10.99
N ILE A 74 -9.65 17.64 -11.44
CA ILE A 74 -9.23 16.51 -10.60
C ILE A 74 -7.99 16.87 -9.79
N LEU A 75 -6.97 17.47 -10.42
CA LEU A 75 -5.74 17.85 -9.71
C LEU A 75 -5.99 18.92 -8.65
N ASN A 76 -6.91 19.86 -8.88
CA ASN A 76 -7.27 20.89 -7.91
C ASN A 76 -7.91 20.33 -6.63
N LYS A 77 -8.39 19.07 -6.65
CA LYS A 77 -8.92 18.39 -5.48
C LYS A 77 -7.85 17.62 -4.68
N ILE A 78 -6.60 17.64 -5.12
CA ILE A 78 -5.54 16.85 -4.48
C ILE A 78 -4.59 17.79 -3.73
N ILE A 79 -4.56 17.65 -2.42
CA ILE A 79 -3.58 18.29 -1.55
C ILE A 79 -2.40 17.32 -1.40
N ILE A 80 -1.22 17.76 -1.86
CA ILE A 80 0.00 16.97 -1.78
C ILE A 80 0.81 17.44 -0.58
N VAL A 81 1.17 16.50 0.28
CA VAL A 81 2.10 16.71 1.38
C VAL A 81 3.36 15.91 1.09
N ARG A 82 4.47 16.60 0.81
CA ARG A 82 5.78 15.97 0.70
C ARG A 82 6.34 15.79 2.10
N ALA A 83 6.34 14.56 2.61
CA ALA A 83 6.92 14.23 3.91
C ALA A 83 8.38 13.76 3.73
N LEU A 84 9.32 14.43 4.38
CA LEU A 84 10.75 14.11 4.34
C LEU A 84 11.23 13.45 5.65
N SER A 85 10.38 13.46 6.66
CA SER A 85 10.63 12.89 7.99
C SER A 85 9.36 12.23 8.54
N THR A 86 9.52 11.36 9.55
CA THR A 86 8.38 10.81 10.30
C THR A 86 7.58 11.93 10.98
N TYR A 87 8.24 12.99 11.40
CA TYR A 87 7.60 14.18 11.97
C TYR A 87 6.64 14.84 10.95
N ASP A 88 7.08 15.02 9.70
CA ASP A 88 6.24 15.59 8.64
C ASP A 88 5.03 14.69 8.36
N GLN A 89 5.27 13.36 8.27
CA GLN A 89 4.22 12.38 8.03
C GLN A 89 3.16 12.38 9.14
N ILE A 90 3.59 12.43 10.41
CA ILE A 90 2.71 12.49 11.57
C ILE A 90 1.93 13.81 11.60
N ASN A 91 2.59 14.94 11.34
CA ASN A 91 1.92 16.24 11.36
C ASN A 91 0.93 16.42 10.20
N ALA A 92 1.18 15.79 9.06
CA ALA A 92 0.21 15.80 7.96
C ALA A 92 -1.16 15.23 8.39
N ILE A 93 -1.17 14.19 9.21
CA ILE A 93 -2.42 13.56 9.68
C ILE A 93 -3.18 14.48 10.62
N LYS A 94 -2.49 15.26 11.47
CA LYS A 94 -3.11 16.21 12.38
C LYS A 94 -3.91 17.30 11.65
N ARG A 95 -3.65 17.50 10.36
CA ARG A 95 -4.39 18.46 9.53
C ARG A 95 -5.68 17.92 8.94
N ILE A 96 -5.95 16.61 9.05
CA ILE A 96 -7.19 16.01 8.54
C ILE A 96 -8.45 16.72 9.03
N PRO A 97 -8.58 17.10 10.33
CA PRO A 97 -9.75 17.83 10.82
C PRO A 97 -9.94 19.23 10.21
N GLU A 98 -8.87 19.82 9.71
CA GLU A 98 -8.88 21.20 9.16
C GLU A 98 -9.34 21.24 7.70
N ILE A 99 -9.36 20.08 7.04
CA ILE A 99 -9.66 19.95 5.63
C ILE A 99 -10.81 18.95 5.41
N ASN A 100 -11.67 19.26 4.45
CA ASN A 100 -12.79 18.37 4.11
C ASN A 100 -12.31 17.20 3.25
N THR A 101 -11.51 16.29 3.84
CA THR A 101 -10.99 15.11 3.13
C THR A 101 -11.76 13.84 3.50
N ARG A 102 -12.08 13.04 2.49
CA ARG A 102 -12.67 11.71 2.65
C ARG A 102 -11.74 10.58 2.17
N LEU A 103 -10.61 10.94 1.56
CA LEU A 103 -9.60 10.00 1.10
C LEU A 103 -8.21 10.53 1.46
N VAL A 104 -7.50 9.76 2.27
CA VAL A 104 -6.09 10.01 2.63
C VAL A 104 -5.25 8.87 2.09
N ILE A 105 -4.19 9.20 1.36
CA ILE A 105 -3.24 8.21 0.81
C ILE A 105 -1.86 8.51 1.36
N ILE A 106 -1.14 7.47 1.81
CA ILE A 106 0.25 7.56 2.27
C ILE A 106 1.10 6.58 1.46
N ASP A 107 1.92 7.10 0.58
CA ASP A 107 2.80 6.29 -0.29
C ASP A 107 4.29 6.64 -0.02
N THR A 108 4.97 5.85 0.82
CA THR A 108 4.64 4.67 1.60
C THR A 108 4.61 4.97 3.11
N ALA A 109 3.77 4.26 3.87
CA ALA A 109 3.61 4.55 5.30
C ALA A 109 4.83 4.15 6.15
N THR A 110 5.65 3.21 5.69
CA THR A 110 6.70 2.57 6.52
C THR A 110 8.12 3.03 6.19
N SER A 111 8.36 3.72 5.07
CA SER A 111 9.72 4.07 4.61
C SER A 111 10.45 4.95 5.62
N LEU A 112 9.89 6.10 5.99
CA LEU A 112 10.51 7.04 6.90
C LEU A 112 10.78 6.43 8.28
N PHE A 113 9.85 5.61 8.80
CA PHE A 113 10.06 4.87 10.04
C PHE A 113 11.19 3.85 9.92
N SER A 114 11.39 3.27 8.73
CA SER A 114 12.52 2.38 8.48
C SER A 114 13.86 3.09 8.53
N ASP A 115 13.91 4.31 8.04
CA ASP A 115 15.14 5.07 7.89
C ASP A 115 15.55 5.75 9.20
N GLU A 116 14.59 6.29 9.96
CA GLU A 116 14.87 7.04 11.18
C GLU A 116 14.97 6.18 12.43
N PHE A 117 14.29 5.03 12.50
CA PHE A 117 14.25 4.20 13.71
C PHE A 117 14.79 2.80 13.48
N LYS A 118 15.28 2.16 14.55
CA LYS A 118 15.81 0.79 14.53
C LYS A 118 15.14 -0.09 15.60
N GLY A 119 15.13 -1.39 15.35
CA GLY A 119 14.69 -2.40 16.33
C GLY A 119 13.27 -2.16 16.86
N ALA A 120 13.09 -2.33 18.17
CA ALA A 120 11.77 -2.21 18.84
C ALA A 120 11.19 -0.79 18.77
N THR A 121 12.05 0.25 18.82
CA THR A 121 11.61 1.66 18.73
C THR A 121 10.90 1.94 17.40
N ARG A 122 11.39 1.36 16.29
CA ARG A 122 10.74 1.46 14.98
C ARG A 122 9.31 0.90 15.01
N HIS A 123 9.15 -0.30 15.60
CA HIS A 123 7.84 -0.94 15.69
C HIS A 123 6.88 -0.10 16.52
N LEU A 124 7.33 0.40 17.68
CA LEU A 124 6.52 1.22 18.55
C LEU A 124 6.11 2.55 17.89
N ALA A 125 7.05 3.25 17.26
CA ALA A 125 6.77 4.51 16.56
C ALA A 125 5.76 4.31 15.42
N LEU A 126 5.93 3.26 14.60
CA LEU A 126 4.99 2.95 13.53
C LEU A 126 3.61 2.54 14.08
N MET A 127 3.54 1.72 15.13
CA MET A 127 2.28 1.32 15.73
C MET A 127 1.50 2.52 16.27
N ASN A 128 2.16 3.45 16.95
CA ASN A 128 1.53 4.69 17.40
C ASN A 128 0.98 5.50 16.23
N HIS A 129 1.74 5.62 15.15
CA HIS A 129 1.29 6.33 13.94
C HIS A 129 0.08 5.65 13.28
N LEU A 130 0.10 4.32 13.14
CA LEU A 130 -1.01 3.56 12.58
C LEU A 130 -2.27 3.60 13.46
N HIS A 131 -2.09 3.67 14.78
CA HIS A 131 -3.18 3.88 15.71
C HIS A 131 -3.86 5.24 15.47
N GLU A 132 -3.08 6.32 15.37
CA GLU A 132 -3.60 7.66 15.06
C GLU A 132 -4.30 7.69 13.69
N LEU A 133 -3.78 6.98 12.69
CA LEU A 133 -4.45 6.82 11.39
C LEU A 133 -5.79 6.12 11.53
N SER A 134 -5.85 5.04 12.31
CA SER A 134 -7.11 4.31 12.55
C SER A 134 -8.14 5.19 13.25
N LEU A 135 -7.73 5.96 14.25
CA LEU A 135 -8.61 6.92 14.92
C LEU A 135 -9.07 8.03 13.96
N ALA A 136 -8.17 8.56 13.13
CA ALA A 136 -8.53 9.57 12.14
C ALA A 136 -9.54 9.05 11.12
N ALA A 137 -9.38 7.81 10.64
CA ALA A 137 -10.34 7.18 9.73
C ALA A 137 -11.75 7.19 10.31
N ILE A 138 -11.90 6.78 11.58
CA ILE A 138 -13.19 6.67 12.26
C ILE A 138 -13.76 8.05 12.60
N ASN A 139 -12.96 8.91 13.23
CA ASN A 139 -13.42 10.19 13.77
C ASN A 139 -13.80 11.19 12.67
N PHE A 140 -13.15 11.13 11.50
CA PHE A 140 -13.39 12.05 10.38
C PHE A 140 -14.10 11.38 9.21
N ASP A 141 -14.55 10.14 9.38
CA ASP A 141 -15.25 9.34 8.36
C ASP A 141 -14.51 9.40 7.01
N CYS A 142 -13.20 9.16 7.02
CA CYS A 142 -12.37 9.14 5.82
C CYS A 142 -11.81 7.74 5.55
N ALA A 143 -11.60 7.43 4.28
CA ALA A 143 -10.86 6.24 3.86
C ALA A 143 -9.37 6.53 3.94
N ILE A 144 -8.61 5.70 4.64
CA ILE A 144 -7.16 5.79 4.68
C ILE A 144 -6.55 4.63 3.90
N VAL A 145 -5.75 4.96 2.90
CA VAL A 145 -5.00 3.99 2.10
C VAL A 145 -3.52 4.19 2.36
N ILE A 146 -2.87 3.14 2.80
CA ILE A 146 -1.41 3.14 2.96
C ILE A 146 -0.79 2.18 1.97
N THR A 147 0.41 2.48 1.49
CA THR A 147 1.19 1.49 0.75
C THR A 147 2.36 1.00 1.59
N ASN A 148 2.73 -0.26 1.37
CA ASN A 148 3.84 -0.90 2.05
C ASN A 148 4.65 -1.76 1.07
N MET A 149 5.90 -2.02 1.41
CA MET A 149 6.80 -2.84 0.60
C MET A 149 6.95 -4.25 1.18
N VAL A 150 7.41 -5.17 0.35
CA VAL A 150 7.91 -6.48 0.78
C VAL A 150 9.44 -6.48 0.80
N ARG A 151 10.01 -7.27 1.68
CA ARG A 151 11.45 -7.55 1.72
C ARG A 151 11.70 -9.03 1.52
N ASN A 152 12.78 -9.35 0.84
CA ASN A 152 13.26 -10.72 0.73
C ASN A 152 13.93 -11.12 2.05
N ILE A 153 13.42 -12.15 2.68
CA ILE A 153 14.01 -12.75 3.88
C ILE A 153 14.64 -14.07 3.44
N PRO A 154 15.94 -14.28 3.68
CA PRO A 154 16.57 -15.57 3.39
C PRO A 154 15.88 -16.66 4.21
N VAL A 155 15.48 -17.74 3.56
CA VAL A 155 14.99 -18.94 4.25
C VAL A 155 16.21 -19.76 4.64
N ILE A 156 16.47 -19.81 5.94
CA ILE A 156 17.53 -20.64 6.50
C ILE A 156 16.94 -22.02 6.78
N THR A 157 17.29 -23.00 5.94
CA THR A 157 16.95 -24.38 6.20
C THR A 157 18.10 -25.02 7.00
N THR A 158 17.87 -25.31 8.26
CA THR A 158 18.78 -26.13 9.07
C THR A 158 18.49 -27.60 8.77
N LEU A 159 19.36 -28.24 8.02
CA LEU A 159 19.37 -29.70 7.91
C LEU A 159 20.21 -30.22 9.10
N ALA A 160 19.56 -30.90 10.01
CA ALA A 160 20.23 -31.70 11.03
C ALA A 160 20.57 -33.06 10.43
N ASP A 161 21.80 -33.26 9.97
CA ASP A 161 22.31 -34.58 9.61
C ASP A 161 22.54 -35.37 10.90
N GLN A 162 21.73 -36.37 11.12
CA GLN A 162 22.00 -37.40 12.13
C GLN A 162 23.04 -38.37 11.57
N VAL A 163 24.28 -38.13 11.87
CA VAL A 163 25.36 -39.12 11.64
C VAL A 163 25.84 -39.63 12.98
N GLY A 164 25.47 -40.87 13.27
CA GLY A 164 26.08 -41.84 14.21
C GLY A 164 26.68 -41.30 15.50
N HIS A 165 26.26 -41.84 16.60
CA HIS A 165 26.75 -41.94 17.97
C HIS A 165 27.75 -40.95 18.60
N ASN A 166 28.17 -39.86 17.91
CA ASN A 166 28.91 -38.76 18.53
C ASN A 166 28.25 -37.45 18.12
N LEU A 167 27.68 -36.71 19.09
CA LEU A 167 26.99 -35.44 18.90
C LEU A 167 28.01 -34.35 18.44
N THR A 168 28.25 -34.29 17.15
CA THR A 168 28.80 -33.09 16.53
C THR A 168 27.74 -32.55 15.57
N THR A 169 26.90 -31.64 16.07
CA THR A 169 25.87 -30.99 15.25
C THR A 169 26.53 -30.02 14.28
N THR A 170 26.82 -30.48 13.08
CA THR A 170 27.28 -29.57 11.99
C THR A 170 26.05 -28.93 11.38
N ILE A 171 25.76 -27.68 11.77
CA ILE A 171 24.69 -26.88 11.19
C ILE A 171 25.15 -26.41 9.80
N LYS A 172 24.72 -27.09 8.74
CA LYS A 172 24.89 -26.60 7.38
C LYS A 172 23.75 -25.63 7.09
N THR A 173 24.05 -24.34 7.10
CA THR A 173 23.12 -23.29 6.70
C THR A 173 23.13 -23.18 5.17
N THR A 174 22.10 -23.68 4.52
CA THR A 174 21.95 -23.52 3.07
C THR A 174 20.87 -22.46 2.81
N ILE A 175 21.23 -21.35 2.15
CA ILE A 175 20.29 -20.32 1.72
C ILE A 175 19.76 -20.75 0.35
N ASN A 176 18.64 -21.48 0.33
CA ASN A 176 18.11 -22.07 -0.92
C ASN A 176 16.97 -21.26 -1.56
N SER A 177 16.37 -20.31 -0.84
CA SER A 177 15.29 -19.47 -1.37
C SER A 177 15.15 -18.19 -0.56
N SER A 178 14.60 -17.14 -1.17
CA SER A 178 14.16 -15.94 -0.47
C SER A 178 12.64 -15.92 -0.40
N GLN A 179 12.09 -15.79 0.80
CA GLN A 179 10.66 -15.59 0.99
C GLN A 179 10.39 -14.09 1.05
N GLN A 180 9.45 -13.63 0.23
CA GLN A 180 8.97 -12.26 0.31
C GLN A 180 8.04 -12.10 1.51
N ARG A 181 8.38 -11.21 2.42
CA ARG A 181 7.51 -10.82 3.53
C ARG A 181 7.26 -9.33 3.51
N GLU A 182 6.05 -8.98 3.86
CA GLU A 182 5.68 -7.58 4.07
C GLU A 182 6.56 -6.94 5.14
N PHE A 183 7.05 -5.75 4.84
CA PHE A 183 7.89 -5.02 5.79
C PHE A 183 7.03 -4.51 6.96
N MET A 184 7.42 -4.89 8.18
CA MET A 184 6.66 -4.59 9.41
C MET A 184 5.19 -5.02 9.38
N GLY A 185 4.86 -6.04 8.56
CA GLY A 185 3.50 -6.47 8.30
C GLY A 185 2.70 -6.85 9.54
N THR A 186 3.35 -7.40 10.59
CA THR A 186 2.70 -7.68 11.88
C THR A 186 2.18 -6.40 12.53
N SER A 187 2.98 -5.34 12.58
CA SER A 187 2.56 -4.04 13.14
C SER A 187 1.45 -3.40 12.31
N VAL A 188 1.55 -3.48 10.98
CA VAL A 188 0.53 -2.95 10.08
C VAL A 188 -0.78 -3.72 10.20
N SER A 189 -0.73 -5.04 10.30
CA SER A 189 -1.92 -5.91 10.39
C SER A 189 -2.79 -5.66 11.63
N ILE A 190 -2.24 -5.06 12.69
CA ILE A 190 -3.00 -4.72 13.90
C ILE A 190 -4.02 -3.60 13.61
N TYR A 191 -3.67 -2.65 12.74
CA TYR A 191 -4.48 -1.46 12.49
C TYR A 191 -5.10 -1.42 11.10
N ALA A 192 -4.57 -2.18 10.13
CA ALA A 192 -5.17 -2.30 8.81
C ALA A 192 -6.42 -3.19 8.88
N HIS A 193 -7.56 -2.65 8.46
CA HIS A 193 -8.82 -3.39 8.37
C HIS A 193 -8.84 -4.29 7.12
N MET A 194 -8.20 -3.83 6.06
CA MET A 194 -8.07 -4.58 4.81
C MET A 194 -6.62 -4.56 4.33
N LYS A 195 -6.15 -5.71 3.82
CA LYS A 195 -4.80 -5.83 3.25
C LYS A 195 -4.87 -6.45 1.87
N LEU A 196 -4.43 -5.69 0.89
CA LEU A 196 -4.38 -6.07 -0.51
C LEU A 196 -2.93 -6.32 -0.93
N LYS A 197 -2.60 -7.56 -1.27
CA LYS A 197 -1.31 -7.93 -1.83
C LYS A 197 -1.32 -7.75 -3.33
N LEU A 198 -0.32 -7.07 -3.88
CA LEU A 198 -0.09 -6.96 -5.31
C LEU A 198 1.17 -7.71 -5.70
N GLU A 199 1.09 -8.55 -6.73
CA GLU A 199 2.18 -9.39 -7.23
C GLU A 199 2.37 -9.20 -8.73
N ILE A 200 3.62 -9.28 -9.17
CA ILE A 200 3.97 -9.28 -10.59
C ILE A 200 3.93 -10.72 -11.07
N ILE A 201 3.12 -11.02 -12.06
CA ILE A 201 3.06 -12.34 -12.70
C ILE A 201 3.95 -12.36 -13.94
N ASN A 202 3.84 -11.34 -14.78
CA ASN A 202 4.67 -11.21 -15.98
C ASN A 202 4.85 -9.73 -16.33
N LEU A 203 6.09 -9.22 -16.22
CA LEU A 203 6.39 -7.81 -16.51
C LEU A 203 6.28 -7.49 -18.00
N GLU A 204 6.71 -8.39 -18.88
CA GLU A 204 6.69 -8.17 -20.33
C GLU A 204 5.25 -8.00 -20.84
N LYS A 205 4.32 -8.76 -20.24
CA LYS A 205 2.89 -8.68 -20.57
C LYS A 205 2.12 -7.68 -19.69
N SER A 206 2.83 -6.93 -18.84
CA SER A 206 2.21 -6.06 -17.83
C SER A 206 1.09 -6.75 -17.03
N LEU A 207 1.31 -8.02 -16.68
CA LEU A 207 0.34 -8.88 -15.99
C LEU A 207 0.63 -8.90 -14.50
N PHE A 208 -0.37 -8.54 -13.70
CA PHE A 208 -0.31 -8.45 -12.25
C PHE A 208 -1.45 -9.23 -11.61
N MET A 209 -1.31 -9.53 -10.33
CA MET A 209 -2.32 -10.20 -9.54
C MET A 209 -2.55 -9.43 -8.24
N ALA A 210 -3.81 -9.35 -7.83
CA ALA A 210 -4.20 -8.85 -6.52
C ALA A 210 -4.91 -9.94 -5.72
N SER A 211 -4.59 -10.04 -4.44
CA SER A 211 -5.23 -10.94 -3.49
C SER A 211 -5.50 -10.24 -2.17
N LEU A 212 -6.64 -10.54 -1.54
CA LEU A 212 -6.98 -10.02 -0.22
C LEU A 212 -6.44 -10.96 0.85
N THR A 213 -5.52 -10.45 1.67
CA THR A 213 -4.86 -11.22 2.73
C THR A 213 -5.42 -10.93 4.12
N GLN A 214 -6.18 -9.83 4.26
CA GLN A 214 -6.91 -9.48 5.48
C GLN A 214 -8.20 -8.72 5.12
N PRO A 215 -9.39 -9.23 5.48
CA PRO A 215 -9.61 -10.62 5.90
C PRO A 215 -9.20 -11.58 4.77
N PRO A 216 -8.67 -12.76 5.10
CA PRO A 216 -8.18 -13.67 4.08
C PRO A 216 -9.31 -14.17 3.18
N ARG A 217 -9.11 -14.08 1.86
CA ARG A 217 -10.01 -14.63 0.84
C ARG A 217 -9.21 -15.47 -0.15
N LYS A 218 -9.84 -16.51 -0.70
CA LYS A 218 -9.25 -17.36 -1.74
C LYS A 218 -9.27 -16.70 -3.12
N ASP A 219 -10.14 -15.72 -3.31
CA ASP A 219 -10.31 -15.05 -4.58
C ASP A 219 -9.05 -14.22 -4.92
N GLN A 220 -8.64 -14.33 -6.17
CA GLN A 220 -7.56 -13.57 -6.75
C GLN A 220 -8.05 -12.92 -8.03
N VAL A 221 -7.55 -11.76 -8.34
CA VAL A 221 -7.89 -11.06 -9.57
C VAL A 221 -6.62 -10.69 -10.32
N HIS A 222 -6.66 -10.90 -11.63
CA HIS A 222 -5.58 -10.50 -12.51
C HIS A 222 -5.91 -9.16 -13.16
N PHE A 223 -4.93 -8.32 -13.34
CA PHE A 223 -5.09 -7.00 -13.94
C PHE A 223 -3.86 -6.60 -14.76
N THR A 224 -4.04 -5.62 -15.60
CA THR A 224 -2.97 -4.99 -16.38
C THR A 224 -2.85 -3.52 -16.01
N ILE A 225 -1.66 -2.94 -16.20
CA ILE A 225 -1.41 -1.51 -16.04
C ILE A 225 -1.17 -0.91 -17.41
N THR A 226 -2.03 0.02 -17.80
CA THR A 226 -1.99 0.70 -19.11
C THR A 226 -1.90 2.22 -18.93
N SER A 227 -1.85 2.98 -20.02
CA SER A 227 -1.96 4.44 -19.97
C SER A 227 -3.25 4.92 -19.31
N LYS A 228 -4.33 4.16 -19.41
CA LYS A 228 -5.63 4.46 -18.79
C LYS A 228 -5.74 4.03 -17.33
N GLY A 229 -4.66 3.56 -16.71
CA GLY A 229 -4.64 3.05 -15.34
C GLY A 229 -4.66 1.53 -15.26
N ILE A 230 -5.28 1.00 -14.21
CA ILE A 230 -5.45 -0.44 -13.99
C ILE A 230 -6.73 -0.90 -14.70
N SER A 231 -6.61 -1.97 -15.48
CA SER A 231 -7.72 -2.57 -16.22
C SER A 231 -7.83 -4.07 -15.93
N ASP A 232 -9.04 -4.60 -15.91
CA ASP A 232 -9.29 -6.04 -15.83
C ASP A 232 -8.84 -6.72 -17.13
N ILE A 233 -8.41 -7.98 -17.05
CA ILE A 233 -7.90 -8.72 -18.22
C ILE A 233 -9.01 -8.97 -19.26
N SER A 234 -10.25 -9.07 -18.82
CA SER A 234 -11.42 -9.28 -19.69
C SER A 234 -11.71 -8.11 -20.64
N ASP A 235 -11.11 -6.95 -20.42
CA ASP A 235 -11.36 -5.74 -21.20
C ASP A 235 -10.34 -5.57 -22.36
N CYS A 236 -9.47 -6.57 -22.58
CA CYS A 236 -8.40 -6.55 -23.57
C CYS A 236 -8.62 -7.53 -24.74
N SER A 237 -9.85 -8.03 -24.96
CA SER A 237 -10.21 -8.87 -26.11
C SER A 237 -10.95 -8.11 -27.19
#